data_133f0fed5e62ac756977a2f47493bfa8
#
_entry.id   133f0fed5e62ac756977a2f47493bfa8
#
_cell.length_a   1.000
_cell.length_b   1.000
_cell.length_c   1.000
_cell.angle_alpha   90.00
_cell.angle_beta   90.00
_cell.angle_gamma   90.00
#
_symmetry.space_group_name_H-M   'P 1'
#
loop_
_entity.id
_entity.type
_entity.pdbx_description
1 polymer ?
#
loop_
_entity_poly.entity_id
_entity_poly.type
_entity_poly.pdbx_seq_one_letter_code
_entity_poly.pdbx_strand_id
1 'polypeptide(L)'
;MSAQQQVIKIDDISEENAPAIYVAGGLGQFFDAVAAEVTAEVPDLTTRKGRERIASLAAKVSKSKTAVEKPGRDYLKRLKEMPKVVEAELREFVNKMDALRDATRQPLTDWEQAEIARTDAHVDAIQRIKDLAIFEAAPTSGHLANIIADLELHEIGASWEEFLAEAAQVKDQTLSKLRALYTERARYEAEQAELIRL
;
A
#
# COMPACT_ATOMS: atom_id res chain seq x y z
N MET A 1 50.34 -17.02 -13.89
CA MET A 1 49.97 -16.85 -12.48
C MET A 1 48.73 -15.99 -12.47
N SER A 2 47.58 -16.61 -12.25
CA SER A 2 46.30 -15.89 -12.16
C SER A 2 46.33 -15.06 -10.87
N ALA A 3 46.31 -13.74 -10.99
CA ALA A 3 46.01 -12.88 -9.88
C ALA A 3 44.57 -13.21 -9.43
N GLN A 4 44.43 -13.81 -8.23
CA GLN A 4 43.16 -13.92 -7.56
C GLN A 4 42.63 -12.49 -7.35
N GLN A 5 41.65 -12.09 -8.16
CA GLN A 5 40.90 -10.88 -7.93
C GLN A 5 40.21 -11.03 -6.56
N GLN A 6 40.75 -10.38 -5.56
CA GLN A 6 40.18 -10.32 -4.24
C GLN A 6 38.82 -9.58 -4.38
N VAL A 7 37.73 -10.28 -4.20
CA VAL A 7 36.38 -9.69 -4.29
C VAL A 7 36.24 -8.71 -3.13
N ILE A 8 36.35 -7.43 -3.43
CA ILE A 8 36.17 -6.34 -2.45
C ILE A 8 34.68 -6.30 -2.09
N LYS A 9 34.38 -6.35 -0.81
CA LYS A 9 32.99 -6.20 -0.32
C LYS A 9 32.60 -4.72 -0.30
N ILE A 10 31.30 -4.43 -0.41
CA ILE A 10 30.79 -3.05 -0.36
C ILE A 10 31.25 -2.31 0.90
N ASP A 11 31.27 -2.99 2.04
CA ASP A 11 31.67 -2.39 3.33
C ASP A 11 33.18 -2.11 3.44
N ASP A 12 34.00 -2.67 2.54
CA ASP A 12 35.46 -2.51 2.50
C ASP A 12 35.94 -1.41 1.55
N ILE A 13 35.00 -0.65 0.96
CA ILE A 13 35.34 0.48 0.06
C ILE A 13 36.03 1.59 0.87
N SER A 14 37.27 1.88 0.53
CA SER A 14 38.14 2.85 1.21
C SER A 14 38.77 3.83 0.21
N GLU A 15 39.44 4.83 0.76
CA GLU A 15 40.20 5.79 -0.05
C GLU A 15 41.31 5.15 -0.87
N GLU A 16 41.93 4.08 -0.36
CA GLU A 16 43.05 3.40 -0.99
C GLU A 16 42.64 2.61 -2.23
N ASN A 17 41.45 1.98 -2.18
CA ASN A 17 40.94 1.15 -3.27
C ASN A 17 39.96 1.89 -4.21
N ALA A 18 39.56 3.11 -3.86
CA ALA A 18 38.70 3.96 -4.68
C ALA A 18 39.14 4.09 -6.13
N PRO A 19 40.47 4.33 -6.43
CA PRO A 19 40.93 4.43 -7.81
C PRO A 19 40.71 3.17 -8.65
N ALA A 20 40.67 2.00 -8.02
CA ALA A 20 40.42 0.73 -8.71
C ALA A 20 38.93 0.40 -8.85
N ILE A 21 38.10 0.97 -7.98
CA ILE A 21 36.65 0.68 -7.93
C ILE A 21 35.87 1.63 -8.83
N TYR A 22 36.12 2.94 -8.75
CA TYR A 22 35.36 3.96 -9.49
C TYR A 22 35.93 4.20 -10.91
N VAL A 23 36.01 3.12 -11.66
CA VAL A 23 36.35 3.10 -13.08
C VAL A 23 35.14 2.66 -13.90
N ALA A 24 35.20 2.82 -15.23
CA ALA A 24 34.10 2.37 -16.09
C ALA A 24 33.83 0.88 -15.86
N GLY A 25 32.57 0.53 -15.53
CA GLY A 25 32.11 -0.82 -15.21
C GLY A 25 32.51 -1.35 -13.82
N GLY A 26 33.34 -0.62 -13.07
CA GLY A 26 33.87 -1.09 -11.78
C GLY A 26 32.83 -1.32 -10.70
N LEU A 27 31.69 -0.62 -10.78
CA LEU A 27 30.59 -0.75 -9.81
C LEU A 27 29.60 -1.89 -10.13
N GLY A 28 29.70 -2.48 -11.32
CA GLY A 28 28.78 -3.55 -11.74
C GLY A 28 28.77 -4.74 -10.79
N GLN A 29 29.93 -5.19 -10.33
CA GLN A 29 30.05 -6.31 -9.40
C GLN A 29 29.30 -6.09 -8.07
N PHE A 30 29.29 -4.87 -7.56
CA PHE A 30 28.57 -4.53 -6.34
C PHE A 30 27.06 -4.52 -6.54
N PHE A 31 26.60 -3.98 -7.68
CA PHE A 31 25.19 -4.05 -8.07
C PHE A 31 24.72 -5.50 -8.21
N ASP A 32 25.47 -6.32 -8.96
CA ASP A 32 25.11 -7.71 -9.21
C ASP A 32 25.04 -8.52 -7.91
N ALA A 33 25.96 -8.30 -6.98
CA ALA A 33 25.96 -8.94 -5.67
C ALA A 33 24.70 -8.59 -4.86
N VAL A 34 24.34 -7.29 -4.81
CA VAL A 34 23.13 -6.85 -4.09
C VAL A 34 21.87 -7.35 -4.79
N ALA A 35 21.82 -7.27 -6.13
CA ALA A 35 20.69 -7.74 -6.91
C ALA A 35 20.46 -9.24 -6.70
N ALA A 36 21.50 -10.06 -6.78
CA ALA A 36 21.43 -11.50 -6.53
C ALA A 36 20.86 -11.82 -5.15
N GLU A 37 21.29 -11.08 -4.12
CA GLU A 37 20.81 -11.30 -2.76
C GLU A 37 19.32 -10.93 -2.58
N VAL A 38 18.88 -9.78 -3.08
CA VAL A 38 17.49 -9.34 -2.89
C VAL A 38 16.49 -10.05 -3.78
N THR A 39 16.96 -10.65 -4.88
CA THR A 39 16.10 -11.45 -5.79
C THR A 39 16.13 -12.95 -5.50
N ALA A 40 16.98 -13.40 -4.56
CA ALA A 40 17.14 -14.83 -4.23
C ALA A 40 15.88 -15.42 -3.57
N GLU A 41 15.04 -14.61 -2.98
CA GLU A 41 13.82 -15.06 -2.31
C GLU A 41 12.60 -14.20 -2.72
N VAL A 42 11.43 -14.84 -2.75
CA VAL A 42 10.14 -14.16 -2.94
C VAL A 42 9.38 -14.28 -1.63
N PRO A 43 9.38 -13.25 -0.77
CA PRO A 43 8.70 -13.31 0.51
C PRO A 43 7.19 -13.44 0.36
N ASP A 44 6.56 -14.21 1.25
CA ASP A 44 5.12 -14.39 1.29
C ASP A 44 4.42 -13.13 1.84
N LEU A 45 3.73 -12.41 0.95
CA LEU A 45 3.01 -11.17 1.28
C LEU A 45 1.78 -11.39 2.18
N THR A 46 1.27 -12.61 2.26
CA THR A 46 0.12 -12.94 3.12
C THR A 46 0.49 -12.89 4.59
N THR A 47 1.78 -13.03 4.91
CA THR A 47 2.28 -13.02 6.27
C THR A 47 2.91 -11.69 6.68
N ARG A 48 2.76 -11.30 7.94
CA ARG A 48 3.43 -10.14 8.50
C ARG A 48 4.97 -10.23 8.35
N LYS A 49 5.54 -11.41 8.62
CA LYS A 49 6.97 -11.63 8.47
C LYS A 49 7.46 -11.45 7.03
N GLY A 50 6.70 -11.90 6.04
CA GLY A 50 7.03 -11.70 4.64
C GLY A 50 7.05 -10.23 4.24
N ARG A 51 6.08 -9.44 4.68
CA ARG A 51 6.04 -7.99 4.46
C ARG A 51 7.20 -7.25 5.13
N GLU A 52 7.50 -7.59 6.40
CA GLU A 52 8.66 -7.06 7.13
C GLU A 52 9.97 -7.43 6.42
N ARG A 53 10.04 -8.63 5.82
CA ARG A 53 11.20 -9.08 5.06
C ARG A 53 11.44 -8.23 3.81
N ILE A 54 10.41 -7.89 3.05
CA ILE A 54 10.52 -7.01 1.88
C ILE A 54 11.02 -5.61 2.29
N ALA A 55 10.46 -5.05 3.35
CA ALA A 55 10.91 -3.76 3.87
C ALA A 55 12.41 -3.79 4.26
N SER A 56 12.85 -4.88 4.89
CA SER A 56 14.25 -5.11 5.25
C SER A 56 15.16 -5.23 4.01
N LEU A 57 14.73 -5.94 2.97
CA LEU A 57 15.48 -6.07 1.71
C LEU A 57 15.62 -4.71 1.01
N ALA A 58 14.55 -3.92 0.92
CA ALA A 58 14.59 -2.58 0.35
C ALA A 58 15.50 -1.62 1.16
N ALA A 59 15.46 -1.72 2.50
CA ALA A 59 16.37 -0.96 3.36
C ALA A 59 17.83 -1.35 3.14
N LYS A 60 18.11 -2.65 2.92
CA LYS A 60 19.44 -3.14 2.60
C LYS A 60 19.96 -2.58 1.28
N VAL A 61 19.14 -2.55 0.22
CA VAL A 61 19.49 -1.90 -1.06
C VAL A 61 19.88 -0.44 -0.84
N SER A 62 19.09 0.31 -0.07
CA SER A 62 19.36 1.71 0.25
C SER A 62 20.65 1.90 1.05
N LYS A 63 20.94 1.00 1.99
CA LYS A 63 22.20 1.00 2.77
C LYS A 63 23.40 0.74 1.87
N SER A 64 23.32 -0.27 0.99
CA SER A 64 24.39 -0.61 0.03
C SER A 64 24.64 0.52 -0.95
N LYS A 65 23.60 1.20 -1.45
CA LYS A 65 23.72 2.43 -2.25
C LYS A 65 24.58 3.46 -1.52
N THR A 66 24.26 3.81 -0.28
CA THR A 66 24.97 4.83 0.49
C THR A 66 26.43 4.45 0.77
N ALA A 67 26.67 3.16 1.02
CA ALA A 67 28.02 2.64 1.28
C ALA A 67 28.96 2.78 0.06
N VAL A 68 28.41 2.75 -1.17
CA VAL A 68 29.16 3.00 -2.41
C VAL A 68 29.18 4.50 -2.74
N GLU A 69 28.03 5.18 -2.64
CA GLU A 69 27.93 6.58 -3.07
C GLU A 69 28.81 7.52 -2.25
N LYS A 70 28.85 7.36 -0.92
CA LYS A 70 29.57 8.27 -0.03
C LYS A 70 31.10 8.26 -0.29
N PRO A 71 31.81 7.11 -0.28
CA PRO A 71 33.25 7.08 -0.61
C PRO A 71 33.53 7.61 -2.02
N GLY A 72 32.67 7.33 -3.00
CA GLY A 72 32.83 7.83 -4.37
C GLY A 72 32.73 9.36 -4.45
N ARG A 73 31.78 9.96 -3.72
CA ARG A 73 31.66 11.43 -3.63
C ARG A 73 32.89 12.05 -2.94
N ASP A 74 33.43 11.41 -1.91
CA ASP A 74 34.61 11.87 -1.22
C ASP A 74 35.85 11.73 -2.12
N TYR A 75 35.94 10.64 -2.89
CA TYR A 75 36.97 10.46 -3.92
C TYR A 75 36.90 11.54 -5.01
N LEU A 76 35.68 11.85 -5.52
CA LEU A 76 35.48 12.94 -6.49
C LEU A 76 35.95 14.31 -5.99
N LYS A 77 35.71 14.63 -4.71
CA LYS A 77 36.18 15.90 -4.13
C LYS A 77 37.71 16.07 -4.19
N ARG A 78 38.41 14.95 -4.14
CA ARG A 78 39.88 14.94 -4.20
C ARG A 78 40.41 15.00 -5.61
N LEU A 79 39.69 14.40 -6.55
CA LEU A 79 40.10 14.31 -7.94
C LEU A 79 39.44 15.39 -8.82
N LYS A 80 39.64 16.65 -8.51
CA LYS A 80 39.07 17.79 -9.27
C LYS A 80 39.30 17.75 -10.79
N GLU A 81 40.17 16.88 -11.28
CA GLU A 81 40.60 16.82 -12.67
C GLU A 81 40.07 15.63 -13.50
N MET A 82 39.46 14.60 -12.88
CA MET A 82 38.89 13.44 -13.60
C MET A 82 37.41 13.16 -13.28
N PRO A 83 36.52 14.14 -13.35
CA PRO A 83 35.15 14.01 -12.79
C PRO A 83 34.21 13.15 -13.60
N LYS A 84 34.31 13.17 -14.92
CA LYS A 84 33.23 12.70 -15.80
C LYS A 84 32.95 11.19 -15.74
N VAL A 85 33.98 10.36 -15.65
CA VAL A 85 33.85 8.90 -15.64
C VAL A 85 33.29 8.42 -14.30
N VAL A 86 33.84 8.92 -13.21
CA VAL A 86 33.41 8.58 -11.84
C VAL A 86 31.97 9.07 -11.58
N GLU A 87 31.65 10.28 -12.05
CA GLU A 87 30.28 10.82 -11.94
C GLU A 87 29.26 10.00 -12.74
N ALA A 88 29.66 9.58 -13.95
CA ALA A 88 28.77 8.73 -14.78
C ALA A 88 28.53 7.38 -14.11
N GLU A 89 29.56 6.71 -13.63
CA GLU A 89 29.44 5.43 -12.92
C GLU A 89 28.61 5.54 -11.64
N LEU A 90 28.88 6.59 -10.84
CA LEU A 90 28.08 6.83 -9.64
C LEU A 90 26.61 7.09 -9.96
N ARG A 91 26.35 7.90 -10.98
CA ARG A 91 24.97 8.19 -11.39
C ARG A 91 24.27 6.93 -11.87
N GLU A 92 24.92 6.14 -12.70
CA GLU A 92 24.38 4.89 -13.20
C GLU A 92 24.11 3.91 -12.05
N PHE A 93 25.08 3.74 -11.15
CA PHE A 93 24.92 2.89 -9.97
C PHE A 93 23.76 3.36 -9.07
N VAL A 94 23.73 4.65 -8.73
CA VAL A 94 22.67 5.23 -7.90
C VAL A 94 21.29 5.01 -8.53
N ASN A 95 21.15 5.26 -9.83
CA ASN A 95 19.90 5.06 -10.54
C ASN A 95 19.46 3.57 -10.53
N LYS A 96 20.41 2.65 -10.76
CA LYS A 96 20.12 1.21 -10.68
C LYS A 96 19.74 0.78 -9.28
N MET A 97 20.40 1.30 -8.25
CA MET A 97 20.06 0.98 -6.87
C MET A 97 18.73 1.57 -6.44
N ASP A 98 18.38 2.78 -6.86
CA ASP A 98 17.06 3.35 -6.62
C ASP A 98 15.96 2.54 -7.31
N ALA A 99 16.17 2.18 -8.57
CA ALA A 99 15.22 1.33 -9.30
C ALA A 99 15.08 -0.06 -8.65
N LEU A 100 16.17 -0.64 -8.20
CA LEU A 100 16.15 -1.94 -7.50
C LEU A 100 15.43 -1.86 -6.15
N ARG A 101 15.68 -0.79 -5.38
CA ARG A 101 14.94 -0.53 -4.12
C ARG A 101 13.46 -0.44 -4.38
N ASP A 102 13.06 0.35 -5.37
CA ASP A 102 11.66 0.60 -5.69
C ASP A 102 10.99 -0.69 -6.20
N ALA A 103 11.65 -1.42 -7.10
CA ALA A 103 11.17 -2.72 -7.55
C ALA A 103 11.06 -3.75 -6.41
N THR A 104 12.02 -3.75 -5.48
CA THR A 104 12.00 -4.65 -4.30
C THR A 104 10.85 -4.31 -3.36
N ARG A 105 10.56 -3.01 -3.19
CA ARG A 105 9.46 -2.56 -2.33
C ARG A 105 8.09 -2.66 -3.00
N GLN A 106 8.03 -2.62 -4.34
CA GLN A 106 6.78 -2.54 -5.08
C GLN A 106 5.72 -3.57 -4.63
N PRO A 107 6.04 -4.87 -4.45
CA PRO A 107 5.06 -5.85 -3.99
C PRO A 107 4.45 -5.50 -2.62
N LEU A 108 5.24 -4.93 -1.71
CA LEU A 108 4.71 -4.49 -0.42
C LEU A 108 3.81 -3.26 -0.58
N THR A 109 4.22 -2.30 -1.40
CA THR A 109 3.42 -1.10 -1.69
C THR A 109 2.07 -1.48 -2.32
N ASP A 110 2.08 -2.40 -3.28
CA ASP A 110 0.87 -2.89 -3.94
C ASP A 110 -0.05 -3.60 -2.94
N TRP A 111 0.53 -4.41 -2.05
CA TRP A 111 -0.23 -5.06 -1.00
C TRP A 111 -0.83 -4.04 -0.01
N GLU A 112 -0.04 -3.04 0.45
CA GLU A 112 -0.51 -1.98 1.35
C GLU A 112 -1.67 -1.19 0.72
N GLN A 113 -1.57 -0.87 -0.57
CA GLN A 113 -2.63 -0.17 -1.30
C GLN A 113 -3.89 -1.02 -1.47
N ALA A 114 -3.72 -2.31 -1.80
CA ALA A 114 -4.84 -3.24 -1.92
C ALA A 114 -5.57 -3.42 -0.58
N GLU A 115 -4.83 -3.47 0.53
CA GLU A 115 -5.39 -3.59 1.88
C GLU A 115 -6.17 -2.33 2.31
N ILE A 116 -5.62 -1.14 2.01
CA ILE A 116 -6.34 0.12 2.23
C ILE A 116 -7.63 0.13 1.41
N ALA A 117 -7.55 -0.17 0.11
CA ALA A 117 -8.74 -0.19 -0.75
C ALA A 117 -9.80 -1.21 -0.28
N ARG A 118 -9.37 -2.37 0.21
CA ARG A 118 -10.27 -3.39 0.79
C ARG A 118 -11.00 -2.87 2.03
N THR A 119 -10.25 -2.30 2.96
CA THR A 119 -10.84 -1.77 4.20
C THR A 119 -11.75 -0.58 3.93
N ASP A 120 -11.34 0.34 3.06
CA ASP A 120 -12.16 1.50 2.67
C ASP A 120 -13.47 1.06 2.00
N ALA A 121 -13.42 0.03 1.15
CA ALA A 121 -14.62 -0.52 0.52
C ALA A 121 -15.64 -1.04 1.55
N HIS A 122 -15.20 -1.69 2.62
CA HIS A 122 -16.07 -2.13 3.72
C HIS A 122 -16.62 -0.96 4.52
N VAL A 123 -15.77 0.01 4.87
CA VAL A 123 -16.20 1.23 5.58
C VAL A 123 -17.26 2.00 4.78
N ASP A 124 -17.01 2.17 3.47
CA ASP A 124 -17.97 2.81 2.56
C ASP A 124 -19.28 2.03 2.44
N ALA A 125 -19.21 0.69 2.41
CA ALA A 125 -20.39 -0.15 2.37
C ALA A 125 -21.21 -0.03 3.65
N ILE A 126 -20.57 0.01 4.82
CA ILE A 126 -21.22 0.27 6.11
C ILE A 126 -21.88 1.66 6.11
N GLN A 127 -21.17 2.66 5.60
CA GLN A 127 -21.72 4.02 5.53
C GLN A 127 -22.95 4.08 4.61
N ARG A 128 -22.91 3.42 3.45
CA ARG A 128 -24.10 3.31 2.57
C ARG A 128 -25.31 2.71 3.27
N ILE A 129 -25.11 1.69 4.13
CA ILE A 129 -26.22 1.12 4.92
C ILE A 129 -26.77 2.16 5.90
N LYS A 130 -25.90 2.94 6.58
CA LYS A 130 -26.34 4.01 7.50
C LYS A 130 -27.13 5.09 6.76
N ASP A 131 -26.69 5.46 5.56
CA ASP A 131 -27.28 6.53 4.76
C ASP A 131 -28.68 6.20 4.24
N LEU A 132 -29.05 4.91 4.17
CA LEU A 132 -30.41 4.50 3.81
C LEU A 132 -31.50 5.06 4.74
N ALA A 133 -31.17 5.45 5.95
CA ALA A 133 -32.09 6.06 6.90
C ALA A 133 -31.96 7.59 6.99
N ILE A 134 -31.26 8.23 6.01
CA ILE A 134 -31.10 9.68 5.91
C ILE A 134 -31.90 10.18 4.71
N PHE A 135 -32.77 11.15 4.94
CA PHE A 135 -33.66 11.69 3.91
C PHE A 135 -33.60 13.22 3.94
N GLU A 136 -33.47 13.84 2.78
CA GLU A 136 -33.55 15.31 2.64
C GLU A 136 -34.98 15.82 2.80
N ALA A 137 -35.96 15.03 2.38
CA ALA A 137 -37.39 15.32 2.53
C ALA A 137 -38.10 14.09 3.10
N ALA A 138 -39.26 14.31 3.73
CA ALA A 138 -40.04 13.23 4.34
C ALA A 138 -40.45 12.18 3.29
N PRO A 139 -39.98 10.91 3.40
CA PRO A 139 -40.28 9.86 2.44
C PRO A 139 -41.72 9.38 2.60
N THR A 140 -42.25 8.76 1.55
CA THR A 140 -43.55 8.06 1.64
C THR A 140 -43.40 6.71 2.35
N SER A 141 -44.51 6.20 2.95
CA SER A 141 -44.50 4.86 3.54
C SER A 141 -44.17 3.76 2.53
N GLY A 142 -44.64 3.86 1.29
CA GLY A 142 -44.28 2.92 0.22
C GLY A 142 -42.77 2.94 -0.13
N HIS A 143 -42.17 4.12 -0.17
CA HIS A 143 -40.71 4.22 -0.38
C HIS A 143 -39.91 3.58 0.75
N LEU A 144 -40.31 3.84 2.00
CA LEU A 144 -39.66 3.23 3.18
C LEU A 144 -39.84 1.70 3.19
N ALA A 145 -41.01 1.18 2.79
CA ALA A 145 -41.24 -0.26 2.69
C ALA A 145 -40.27 -0.93 1.70
N ASN A 146 -40.03 -0.30 0.55
CA ASN A 146 -39.09 -0.82 -0.45
C ASN A 146 -37.65 -0.83 0.08
N ILE A 147 -37.21 0.25 0.71
CA ILE A 147 -35.85 0.30 1.31
C ILE A 147 -35.68 -0.76 2.39
N ILE A 148 -36.69 -0.95 3.23
CA ILE A 148 -36.67 -2.00 4.27
C ILE A 148 -36.52 -3.37 3.62
N ALA A 149 -37.33 -3.68 2.60
CA ALA A 149 -37.29 -4.97 1.92
C ALA A 149 -35.94 -5.24 1.26
N ASP A 150 -35.39 -4.23 0.57
CA ASP A 150 -34.06 -4.34 -0.06
C ASP A 150 -32.95 -4.56 0.99
N LEU A 151 -33.00 -3.83 2.11
CA LEU A 151 -32.02 -3.96 3.17
C LEU A 151 -32.16 -5.31 3.92
N GLU A 152 -33.38 -5.84 4.08
CA GLU A 152 -33.58 -7.17 4.66
C GLU A 152 -32.94 -8.27 3.80
N LEU A 153 -33.06 -8.16 2.48
CA LEU A 153 -32.46 -9.08 1.51
C LEU A 153 -30.92 -8.92 1.40
N HIS A 154 -30.36 -7.79 1.84
CA HIS A 154 -28.94 -7.57 1.78
C HIS A 154 -28.20 -8.49 2.76
N GLU A 155 -27.48 -9.48 2.23
CA GLU A 155 -26.76 -10.46 3.03
C GLU A 155 -25.50 -9.87 3.67
N ILE A 156 -25.36 -10.04 4.98
CA ILE A 156 -24.13 -9.78 5.73
C ILE A 156 -23.52 -11.14 6.09
N GLY A 157 -22.46 -11.52 5.37
CA GLY A 157 -21.85 -12.83 5.48
C GLY A 157 -20.31 -12.79 5.52
N ALA A 158 -19.68 -13.93 5.29
CA ALA A 158 -18.23 -14.10 5.40
C ALA A 158 -17.40 -13.13 4.51
N SER A 159 -17.99 -12.60 3.43
CA SER A 159 -17.35 -11.60 2.57
C SER A 159 -17.06 -10.25 3.25
N TRP A 160 -17.65 -10.01 4.43
CA TRP A 160 -17.41 -8.81 5.22
C TRP A 160 -16.18 -8.93 6.13
N GLU A 161 -15.58 -10.12 6.21
CA GLU A 161 -14.33 -10.38 6.94
C GLU A 161 -14.38 -9.83 8.38
N GLU A 162 -13.41 -9.04 8.81
CA GLU A 162 -13.37 -8.42 10.15
C GLU A 162 -14.47 -7.40 10.40
N PHE A 163 -15.11 -6.87 9.35
CA PHE A 163 -16.21 -5.90 9.44
C PHE A 163 -17.58 -6.54 9.63
N LEU A 164 -17.69 -7.87 9.59
CA LEU A 164 -18.93 -8.61 9.65
C LEU A 164 -19.82 -8.22 10.86
N ALA A 165 -19.24 -8.14 12.05
CA ALA A 165 -19.99 -7.81 13.26
C ALA A 165 -20.51 -6.35 13.23
N GLU A 166 -19.69 -5.40 12.77
CA GLU A 166 -20.10 -4.01 12.63
C GLU A 166 -21.18 -3.84 11.56
N ALA A 167 -21.01 -4.48 10.41
CA ALA A 167 -21.99 -4.42 9.32
C ALA A 167 -23.36 -4.99 9.74
N ALA A 168 -23.37 -6.12 10.44
CA ALA A 168 -24.58 -6.72 10.98
C ALA A 168 -25.27 -5.78 11.99
N GLN A 169 -24.52 -5.23 12.93
CA GLN A 169 -25.04 -4.28 13.90
C GLN A 169 -25.64 -3.02 13.25
N VAL A 170 -24.94 -2.47 12.25
CA VAL A 170 -25.38 -1.29 11.51
C VAL A 170 -26.63 -1.60 10.70
N LYS A 171 -26.71 -2.76 10.05
CA LYS A 171 -27.91 -3.21 9.34
C LYS A 171 -29.12 -3.25 10.30
N ASP A 172 -28.98 -3.88 11.46
CA ASP A 172 -30.05 -3.99 12.45
C ASP A 172 -30.52 -2.63 12.98
N GLN A 173 -29.55 -1.74 13.27
CA GLN A 173 -29.85 -0.37 13.72
C GLN A 173 -30.58 0.44 12.64
N THR A 174 -30.15 0.31 11.38
CA THR A 174 -30.74 1.03 10.25
C THR A 174 -32.14 0.50 9.97
N LEU A 175 -32.35 -0.82 9.98
CA LEU A 175 -33.68 -1.43 9.88
C LEU A 175 -34.61 -0.96 10.99
N SER A 176 -34.14 -0.89 12.23
CA SER A 176 -34.92 -0.38 13.36
C SER A 176 -35.38 1.06 13.15
N LYS A 177 -34.47 1.92 12.67
CA LYS A 177 -34.80 3.33 12.35
C LYS A 177 -35.83 3.42 11.20
N LEU A 178 -35.59 2.69 10.11
CA LEU A 178 -36.46 2.70 8.95
C LEU A 178 -37.87 2.20 9.30
N ARG A 179 -38.01 1.13 10.11
CA ARG A 179 -39.29 0.59 10.56
C ARG A 179 -40.04 1.59 11.46
N ALA A 180 -39.34 2.31 12.35
CA ALA A 180 -39.95 3.36 13.16
C ALA A 180 -40.47 4.50 12.27
N LEU A 181 -39.66 4.99 11.32
CA LEU A 181 -40.08 6.00 10.35
C LEU A 181 -41.25 5.54 9.48
N TYR A 182 -41.26 4.27 9.04
CA TYR A 182 -42.37 3.67 8.30
C TYR A 182 -43.68 3.71 9.09
N THR A 183 -43.62 3.29 10.35
CA THR A 183 -44.82 3.23 11.21
C THR A 183 -45.41 4.63 11.43
N GLU A 184 -44.56 5.61 11.69
CA GLU A 184 -44.95 7.01 11.86
C GLU A 184 -45.55 7.57 10.56
N ARG A 185 -44.90 7.32 9.42
CA ARG A 185 -45.32 7.84 8.12
C ARG A 185 -46.62 7.20 7.64
N ALA A 186 -46.76 5.88 7.78
CA ALA A 186 -47.98 5.16 7.42
C ALA A 186 -49.20 5.64 8.24
N ARG A 187 -49.01 5.92 9.53
CA ARG A 187 -50.04 6.51 10.38
C ARG A 187 -50.41 7.90 9.90
N TYR A 188 -49.44 8.77 9.63
CA TYR A 188 -49.69 10.12 9.13
C TYR A 188 -50.46 10.10 7.79
N GLU A 189 -50.06 9.25 6.86
CA GLU A 189 -50.71 9.10 5.55
C GLU A 189 -52.15 8.60 5.68
N ALA A 190 -52.40 7.66 6.62
CA ALA A 190 -53.76 7.18 6.91
C ALA A 190 -54.62 8.29 7.50
N GLU A 191 -54.11 9.07 8.46
CA GLU A 191 -54.82 10.20 9.06
C GLU A 191 -55.16 11.27 8.00
N GLN A 192 -54.24 11.56 7.08
CA GLN A 192 -54.50 12.50 5.97
C GLN A 192 -55.54 12.00 4.98
N ALA A 193 -55.48 10.71 4.64
CA ALA A 193 -56.49 10.07 3.78
C ALA A 193 -57.89 10.10 4.37
N GLU A 194 -58.00 9.95 5.68
CA GLU A 194 -59.27 10.04 6.40
C GLU A 194 -59.84 11.46 6.39
N LEU A 195 -58.98 12.48 6.61
CA LEU A 195 -59.40 13.89 6.55
C LEU A 195 -59.86 14.33 5.16
N ILE A 196 -59.37 13.72 4.09
CA ILE A 196 -59.83 14.01 2.72
C ILE A 196 -61.19 13.33 2.40
N ARG A 197 -61.54 12.24 3.12
CA ARG A 197 -62.78 11.51 2.94
C ARG A 197 -63.96 12.15 3.63
N LEU A 198 -63.72 12.97 4.66
CA LEU A 198 -64.73 13.72 5.41
C LEU A 198 -65.09 15.04 4.71
#